data_3dc2ef1cfd09c11bd2f7cdb6d94f08bf
#
_entry.id   3dc2ef1cfd09c11bd2f7cdb6d94f08bf
#
_cell.length_a   1.000
_cell.length_b   1.000
_cell.length_c   1.000
_cell.angle_alpha   90.00
_cell.angle_beta   90.00
_cell.angle_gamma   90.00
#
_symmetry.space_group_name_H-M   'P 1'
#
loop_
_entity.id
_entity.type
_entity.pdbx_description
1 polymer ?
#
loop_
_entity_poly.entity_id
_entity_poly.type
_entity_poly.pdbx_seq_one_letter_code
_entity_poly.pdbx_strand_id
1 'polypeptide(L)'
;MSDSQNINRSGMSRRQFLAGTGALGALGLSLPALLAACGGGDGGGAQSLFFENWPLYIDPTEGDTLGTVDRFIKATDIKMTYTEAYNDNNEYFAKIQPLLGAGKKIEPDIIAPTFWLAGRLLALGWLEKLNLDKIPNAANLVPGMQNPTWDPTGEYSLPWQAGMTGIAYNIDVTGRELKSTEDLFDPAFKGKIGMLTEMRDTIGLIMMNLGKDPSTVASFDDASGAFDKLEKAKSDGQVRAFTGNDYTDDLVSGNFAACVGWSGDVLQLQKDSPQVRFVIPEEGGTRWADVMVIPKGAKNTDAAAEWMNFVYDPAQAAQLSAYVQYLSPVSGVQ
;
A
#
# COMPACT_ATOMS: atom_id res chain seq x y z
N MET A 1 -13.38 44.07 -28.24
CA MET A 1 -13.31 44.46 -26.84
C MET A 1 -14.09 43.46 -26.03
N SER A 2 -13.44 42.47 -25.49
CA SER A 2 -13.89 41.66 -24.33
C SER A 2 -12.68 40.83 -23.87
N ASP A 3 -12.20 41.18 -22.70
CA ASP A 3 -11.07 40.51 -22.01
C ASP A 3 -11.44 39.11 -21.59
N SER A 4 -10.68 38.14 -22.02
CA SER A 4 -10.68 36.80 -21.49
C SER A 4 -9.57 36.69 -20.45
N GLN A 5 -9.93 36.62 -19.17
CA GLN A 5 -9.00 36.38 -18.07
C GLN A 5 -8.54 34.95 -18.06
N ASN A 6 -7.24 34.78 -18.22
CA ASN A 6 -6.50 33.54 -18.03
C ASN A 6 -6.40 33.21 -16.54
N ILE A 7 -7.08 32.16 -16.08
CA ILE A 7 -6.89 31.61 -14.74
C ILE A 7 -5.72 30.62 -14.78
N ASN A 8 -4.59 31.08 -14.28
CA ASN A 8 -3.36 30.30 -14.13
C ASN A 8 -3.49 29.36 -12.91
N ARG A 9 -3.72 28.06 -13.14
CA ARG A 9 -3.66 27.04 -12.10
C ARG A 9 -2.22 26.57 -11.92
N SER A 10 -1.49 27.17 -10.98
CA SER A 10 -0.19 26.69 -10.55
C SER A 10 -0.37 25.65 -9.45
N GLY A 11 -0.31 24.38 -9.82
CA GLY A 11 -0.12 23.29 -8.85
C GLY A 11 1.29 23.39 -8.26
N MET A 12 1.41 23.40 -6.93
CA MET A 12 2.68 23.37 -6.23
C MET A 12 3.37 22.01 -6.46
N SER A 13 4.54 22.00 -7.08
CA SER A 13 5.33 20.79 -7.25
C SER A 13 6.03 20.41 -5.94
N ARG A 14 6.25 19.10 -5.72
CA ARG A 14 6.96 18.55 -4.54
C ARG A 14 8.33 19.20 -4.26
N ARG A 15 8.96 19.85 -5.22
CA ARG A 15 10.21 20.62 -5.05
C ARG A 15 10.04 21.92 -4.26
N GLN A 16 8.85 22.48 -4.17
CA GLN A 16 8.61 23.72 -3.44
C GLN A 16 8.36 23.50 -1.94
N PHE A 17 8.02 22.28 -1.53
CA PHE A 17 7.81 21.94 -0.12
C PHE A 17 9.14 21.77 0.67
N LEU A 18 10.24 21.42 -0.01
CA LEU A 18 11.54 21.18 0.64
C LEU A 18 12.43 22.43 0.76
N ALA A 19 12.01 23.60 0.25
CA ALA A 19 12.80 24.83 0.29
C ALA A 19 12.44 25.80 1.43
N GLY A 20 11.50 25.45 2.31
CA GLY A 20 10.92 26.34 3.33
C GLY A 20 11.47 26.24 4.76
N THR A 21 12.48 25.41 5.04
CA THR A 21 13.03 25.27 6.40
C THR A 21 14.51 25.63 6.48
N GLY A 22 14.79 26.93 6.47
CA GLY A 22 16.15 27.43 6.69
C GLY A 22 16.17 28.92 6.88
N ALA A 23 15.88 29.41 8.07
CA ALA A 23 16.43 30.60 8.73
C ALA A 23 15.49 31.16 9.80
N LEU A 24 15.71 30.85 11.07
CA LEU A 24 15.44 31.74 12.18
C LEU A 24 16.38 31.32 13.33
N GLY A 25 17.52 32.04 13.36
CA GLY A 25 18.47 31.98 14.46
C GLY A 25 18.04 32.89 15.61
N ALA A 26 18.32 32.42 16.79
CA ALA A 26 18.65 33.16 18.02
C ALA A 26 17.75 34.31 18.47
N LEU A 27 16.84 34.03 19.39
CA LEU A 27 16.56 34.91 20.53
C LEU A 27 16.21 34.01 21.72
N GLY A 28 17.11 34.01 22.69
CA GLY A 28 16.94 33.34 23.96
C GLY A 28 15.84 33.98 24.78
N LEU A 29 14.83 33.21 25.14
CA LEU A 29 13.94 33.49 26.27
C LEU A 29 13.70 32.16 26.99
N SER A 30 14.12 32.16 28.23
CA SER A 30 13.96 31.12 29.24
C SER A 30 12.51 30.73 29.44
N LEU A 31 12.18 29.45 29.18
CA LEU A 31 10.93 28.81 29.64
C LEU A 31 11.21 27.95 30.87
N PRO A 32 10.79 28.42 32.07
CA PRO A 32 10.31 27.46 33.05
C PRO A 32 8.86 27.78 33.39
N ALA A 33 7.99 26.77 33.34
CA ALA A 33 6.67 26.71 33.93
C ALA A 33 5.54 26.33 32.92
N LEU A 34 5.62 25.08 32.41
CA LEU A 34 4.41 24.38 31.88
C LEU A 34 4.48 22.86 32.14
N LEU A 35 5.14 22.47 33.23
CA LEU A 35 5.23 21.07 33.69
C LEU A 35 4.51 20.85 35.03
N ALA A 36 3.31 21.43 35.17
CA ALA A 36 2.49 21.15 36.36
C ALA A 36 1.01 21.24 36.03
N ALA A 37 0.51 20.32 35.17
CA ALA A 37 -0.91 20.04 35.05
C ALA A 37 -1.15 18.65 34.48
N CYS A 38 -0.55 17.61 35.08
CA CYS A 38 -0.95 16.20 34.89
C CYS A 38 -1.20 15.60 36.25
N GLY A 39 -2.22 16.09 36.94
CA GLY A 39 -2.84 15.47 38.10
C GLY A 39 -4.17 14.86 37.65
N GLY A 40 -4.37 13.59 37.95
CA GLY A 40 -5.42 12.69 37.54
C GLY A 40 -6.83 13.28 37.44
N GLY A 41 -7.48 12.86 36.39
CA GLY A 41 -8.90 12.99 36.16
C GLY A 41 -9.23 12.20 34.90
N ASP A 42 -10.08 11.19 35.01
CA ASP A 42 -10.80 10.57 33.89
C ASP A 42 -11.57 11.67 33.13
N GLY A 43 -10.89 12.37 32.26
CA GLY A 43 -11.44 13.35 31.36
C GLY A 43 -11.24 12.82 29.95
N GLY A 44 -12.32 12.47 29.25
CA GLY A 44 -12.32 12.01 27.88
C GLY A 44 -11.55 12.94 26.95
N GLY A 45 -10.23 12.73 26.86
CA GLY A 45 -9.42 13.32 25.80
C GLY A 45 -9.92 12.77 24.48
N ALA A 46 -10.06 13.63 23.46
CA ALA A 46 -10.45 13.20 22.12
C ALA A 46 -9.57 12.00 21.71
N GLN A 47 -10.20 10.87 21.40
CA GLN A 47 -9.48 9.68 20.93
C GLN A 47 -8.72 10.00 19.65
N SER A 48 -7.58 9.41 19.45
CA SER A 48 -6.78 9.59 18.25
C SER A 48 -6.42 8.22 17.67
N LEU A 49 -6.17 8.20 16.37
CA LEU A 49 -5.77 7.02 15.62
C LEU A 49 -4.66 7.40 14.64
N PHE A 50 -3.60 6.59 14.56
CA PHE A 50 -2.56 6.74 13.57
C PHE A 50 -2.45 5.47 12.72
N PHE A 51 -2.65 5.64 11.39
CA PHE A 51 -2.59 4.57 10.41
C PHE A 51 -1.51 4.84 9.36
N GLU A 52 -0.50 3.97 9.27
CA GLU A 52 0.49 3.95 8.19
C GLU A 52 0.08 2.94 7.12
N ASN A 53 -0.02 3.38 5.86
CA ASN A 53 -0.50 2.57 4.74
C ASN A 53 0.33 2.81 3.46
N TRP A 54 -0.08 2.20 2.36
CA TRP A 54 0.50 2.34 1.03
C TRP A 54 0.02 3.61 0.33
N PRO A 55 0.80 4.14 -0.64
CA PRO A 55 0.35 5.19 -1.55
C PRO A 55 -0.85 4.74 -2.39
N LEU A 56 -1.67 5.70 -2.83
CA LEU A 56 -2.85 5.46 -3.69
C LEU A 56 -3.88 4.47 -3.12
N TYR A 57 -3.96 4.33 -1.81
CA TYR A 57 -4.70 3.26 -1.15
C TYR A 57 -5.86 3.75 -0.28
N ILE A 58 -6.21 5.02 -0.41
CA ILE A 58 -7.38 5.65 0.23
C ILE A 58 -7.86 6.84 -0.62
N ASP A 59 -9.18 7.06 -0.64
CA ASP A 59 -9.79 8.19 -1.31
C ASP A 59 -9.57 9.49 -0.53
N PRO A 60 -9.06 10.56 -1.17
CA PRO A 60 -8.94 11.88 -0.55
C PRO A 60 -10.27 12.60 -0.52
N THR A 61 -10.35 13.66 0.27
CA THR A 61 -11.43 14.65 0.16
C THR A 61 -11.22 15.50 -1.09
N GLU A 62 -12.24 15.57 -1.97
CA GLU A 62 -12.22 16.35 -3.19
C GLU A 62 -13.48 17.24 -3.27
N GLY A 63 -13.28 18.56 -3.24
CA GLY A 63 -14.37 19.53 -3.23
C GLY A 63 -15.31 19.30 -2.04
N ASP A 64 -16.60 19.08 -2.31
CA ASP A 64 -17.60 18.80 -1.28
C ASP A 64 -17.74 17.32 -0.92
N THR A 65 -16.99 16.43 -1.59
CA THR A 65 -17.03 14.99 -1.34
C THR A 65 -15.95 14.63 -0.32
N LEU A 66 -16.37 14.22 0.87
CA LEU A 66 -15.43 13.77 1.91
C LEU A 66 -14.81 12.43 1.58
N GLY A 67 -13.50 12.36 1.69
CA GLY A 67 -12.75 11.07 1.65
C GLY A 67 -13.00 10.21 2.89
N THR A 68 -12.55 8.96 2.84
CA THR A 68 -12.82 7.98 3.90
C THR A 68 -12.31 8.44 5.27
N VAL A 69 -11.13 9.05 5.35
CA VAL A 69 -10.58 9.58 6.62
C VAL A 69 -11.49 10.66 7.21
N ASP A 70 -11.88 11.64 6.39
CA ASP A 70 -12.71 12.76 6.88
C ASP A 70 -14.12 12.30 7.24
N ARG A 71 -14.68 11.30 6.51
CA ARG A 71 -15.96 10.69 6.88
C ARG A 71 -15.87 9.97 8.21
N PHE A 72 -14.78 9.23 8.47
CA PHE A 72 -14.53 8.58 9.75
C PHE A 72 -14.46 9.61 10.90
N ILE A 73 -13.63 10.65 10.74
CA ILE A 73 -13.50 11.70 11.75
C ILE A 73 -14.86 12.34 12.04
N LYS A 74 -15.64 12.66 10.99
CA LYS A 74 -16.98 13.25 11.12
C LYS A 74 -17.99 12.34 11.83
N ALA A 75 -17.87 11.02 11.61
CA ALA A 75 -18.81 10.05 12.18
C ALA A 75 -18.48 9.70 13.65
N THR A 76 -17.21 9.74 14.04
CA THR A 76 -16.75 9.21 15.34
C THR A 76 -16.16 10.25 16.29
N ASP A 77 -15.83 11.45 15.80
CA ASP A 77 -15.05 12.49 16.50
C ASP A 77 -13.62 11.99 16.90
N ILE A 78 -13.16 10.86 16.38
CA ILE A 78 -11.80 10.35 16.56
C ILE A 78 -10.88 11.09 15.60
N LYS A 79 -9.85 11.76 16.13
CA LYS A 79 -8.83 12.41 15.30
C LYS A 79 -7.97 11.35 14.63
N MET A 80 -7.92 11.34 13.30
CA MET A 80 -7.12 10.37 12.56
C MET A 80 -5.94 11.04 11.84
N THR A 81 -4.76 10.43 12.01
CA THR A 81 -3.57 10.69 11.19
C THR A 81 -3.42 9.50 10.24
N TYR A 82 -3.35 9.78 8.96
CA TYR A 82 -3.10 8.79 7.91
C TYR A 82 -1.83 9.19 7.17
N THR A 83 -0.92 8.26 6.97
CA THR A 83 0.33 8.51 6.23
C THR A 83 0.64 7.38 5.26
N GLU A 84 1.13 7.74 4.10
CA GLU A 84 1.70 6.83 3.13
C GLU A 84 3.15 6.55 3.52
N ALA A 85 3.40 5.36 4.06
CA ALA A 85 4.68 5.00 4.68
C ALA A 85 5.36 3.79 4.05
N TYR A 86 4.67 3.12 3.14
CA TYR A 86 5.17 1.96 2.43
C TYR A 86 5.66 2.33 1.02
N ASN A 87 6.81 1.80 0.63
CA ASN A 87 7.25 1.66 -0.74
C ASN A 87 7.41 0.17 -1.07
N ASP A 88 7.86 -0.60 -0.07
CA ASP A 88 8.10 -2.05 -0.15
C ASP A 88 7.94 -2.66 1.26
N ASN A 89 7.41 -3.90 1.34
CA ASN A 89 7.23 -4.58 2.63
C ASN A 89 8.55 -4.85 3.36
N ASN A 90 9.63 -5.19 2.65
CA ASN A 90 10.91 -5.47 3.30
C ASN A 90 11.56 -4.20 3.81
N GLU A 91 11.44 -3.09 3.07
CA GLU A 91 11.88 -1.76 3.50
C GLU A 91 11.12 -1.35 4.76
N TYR A 92 9.79 -1.47 4.75
CA TYR A 92 8.97 -1.18 5.90
C TYR A 92 9.31 -2.07 7.11
N PHE A 93 9.49 -3.38 6.88
CA PHE A 93 9.93 -4.30 7.94
C PHE A 93 11.26 -3.88 8.53
N ALA A 94 12.25 -3.51 7.71
CA ALA A 94 13.56 -3.05 8.17
C ALA A 94 13.44 -1.76 9.03
N LYS A 95 12.48 -0.87 8.72
CA LYS A 95 12.17 0.34 9.51
C LYS A 95 11.66 -0.01 10.91
N ILE A 96 10.74 -0.98 11.03
CA ILE A 96 10.06 -1.29 12.30
C ILE A 96 10.79 -2.35 13.15
N GLN A 97 11.56 -3.24 12.52
CA GLN A 97 12.25 -4.36 13.17
C GLN A 97 13.12 -3.95 14.36
N PRO A 98 13.95 -2.87 14.30
CA PRO A 98 14.81 -2.50 15.43
C PRO A 98 14.04 -2.12 16.68
N LEU A 99 12.85 -1.54 16.53
CA LEU A 99 12.00 -1.15 17.64
C LEU A 99 11.24 -2.35 18.22
N LEU A 100 10.48 -3.04 17.39
CA LEU A 100 9.67 -4.18 17.81
C LEU A 100 10.55 -5.34 18.33
N GLY A 101 11.68 -5.59 17.69
CA GLY A 101 12.67 -6.58 18.14
C GLY A 101 13.32 -6.25 19.47
N ALA A 102 13.40 -4.97 19.85
CA ALA A 102 13.84 -4.52 21.17
C ALA A 102 12.68 -4.44 22.20
N GLY A 103 11.48 -4.93 21.86
CA GLY A 103 10.29 -4.83 22.71
C GLY A 103 9.75 -3.41 22.87
N LYS A 104 10.13 -2.50 21.98
CA LYS A 104 9.63 -1.12 21.95
C LYS A 104 8.46 -1.02 20.97
N LYS A 105 7.51 -0.13 21.27
CA LYS A 105 6.42 0.17 20.34
C LYS A 105 6.91 0.99 19.14
N ILE A 106 6.17 0.89 18.06
CA ILE A 106 6.21 1.87 16.95
C ILE A 106 5.10 2.92 17.14
N GLU A 107 5.11 3.98 16.36
CA GLU A 107 4.15 5.07 16.55
C GLU A 107 2.75 4.76 16.00
N PRO A 108 2.57 4.13 14.82
CA PRO A 108 1.24 3.85 14.29
C PRO A 108 0.48 2.85 15.16
N ASP A 109 -0.84 3.06 15.23
CA ASP A 109 -1.77 2.14 15.89
C ASP A 109 -2.25 1.03 14.93
N ILE A 110 -2.32 1.33 13.64
CA ILE A 110 -2.62 0.38 12.57
C ILE A 110 -1.53 0.46 11.51
N ILE A 111 -1.16 -0.68 10.95
CA ILE A 111 -0.32 -0.80 9.76
C ILE A 111 -0.98 -1.78 8.77
N ALA A 112 -0.71 -1.60 7.47
CA ALA A 112 -1.29 -2.42 6.40
C ALA A 112 -0.24 -3.25 5.63
N PRO A 113 0.41 -4.24 6.25
CA PRO A 113 1.33 -5.12 5.55
C PRO A 113 0.60 -6.08 4.62
N THR A 114 1.28 -6.55 3.58
CA THR A 114 0.81 -7.69 2.81
C THR A 114 0.78 -8.94 3.70
N PHE A 115 -0.15 -9.83 3.45
CA PHE A 115 -0.48 -10.99 4.29
C PHE A 115 0.73 -11.81 4.74
N TRP A 116 1.76 -11.97 3.89
CA TRP A 116 2.97 -12.72 4.24
C TRP A 116 3.82 -12.00 5.32
N LEU A 117 3.90 -10.66 5.25
CA LEU A 117 4.58 -9.87 6.28
C LEU A 117 3.77 -9.88 7.58
N ALA A 118 2.45 -9.77 7.50
CA ALA A 118 1.58 -9.89 8.67
C ALA A 118 1.76 -11.23 9.37
N GLY A 119 1.81 -12.34 8.62
CA GLY A 119 2.10 -13.67 9.17
C GLY A 119 3.48 -13.74 9.84
N ARG A 120 4.50 -13.08 9.26
CA ARG A 120 5.82 -12.97 9.89
C ARG A 120 5.78 -12.16 11.19
N LEU A 121 5.07 -11.04 11.21
CA LEU A 121 4.93 -10.22 12.41
C LEU A 121 4.20 -10.98 13.53
N LEU A 122 3.16 -11.75 13.17
CA LEU A 122 2.44 -12.62 14.12
C LEU A 122 3.37 -13.69 14.69
N ALA A 123 4.13 -14.39 13.83
CA ALA A 123 5.08 -15.42 14.29
C ALA A 123 6.18 -14.88 15.21
N LEU A 124 6.55 -13.60 15.06
CA LEU A 124 7.49 -12.89 15.94
C LEU A 124 6.84 -12.40 17.25
N GLY A 125 5.51 -12.50 17.40
CA GLY A 125 4.78 -12.00 18.57
C GLY A 125 4.66 -10.48 18.62
N TRP A 126 4.71 -9.81 17.47
CA TRP A 126 4.75 -8.35 17.35
C TRP A 126 3.39 -7.72 17.02
N LEU A 127 2.30 -8.48 17.14
CA LEU A 127 0.94 -8.01 16.94
C LEU A 127 0.13 -8.08 18.23
N GLU A 128 -0.83 -7.17 18.38
CA GLU A 128 -1.89 -7.23 19.38
C GLU A 128 -3.10 -7.99 18.84
N LYS A 129 -3.88 -8.60 19.73
CA LYS A 129 -5.18 -9.17 19.37
C LYS A 129 -6.19 -8.07 19.09
N LEU A 130 -7.00 -8.30 18.07
CA LEU A 130 -8.14 -7.47 17.73
C LEU A 130 -9.29 -7.70 18.72
N ASN A 131 -10.00 -6.64 19.06
CA ASN A 131 -11.26 -6.75 19.78
C ASN A 131 -12.42 -6.92 18.79
N LEU A 132 -12.66 -8.15 18.34
CA LEU A 132 -13.66 -8.46 17.31
C LEU A 132 -15.10 -8.09 17.74
N ASP A 133 -15.40 -8.07 19.04
CA ASP A 133 -16.71 -7.63 19.56
C ASP A 133 -17.01 -6.15 19.21
N LYS A 134 -15.96 -5.35 18.98
CA LYS A 134 -16.07 -3.95 18.54
C LYS A 134 -16.09 -3.78 17.01
N ILE A 135 -16.04 -4.87 16.25
CA ILE A 135 -16.00 -4.85 14.78
C ILE A 135 -17.17 -5.68 14.21
N PRO A 136 -18.43 -5.37 14.55
CA PRO A 136 -19.57 -6.15 14.06
C PRO A 136 -19.68 -6.15 12.52
N ASN A 137 -19.23 -5.10 11.84
CA ASN A 137 -19.23 -5.04 10.39
C ASN A 137 -18.21 -6.01 9.73
N ALA A 138 -17.36 -6.69 10.49
CA ALA A 138 -16.56 -7.81 9.97
C ALA A 138 -17.44 -8.96 9.44
N ALA A 139 -18.70 -9.02 9.84
CA ALA A 139 -19.69 -9.96 9.27
C ALA A 139 -19.96 -9.69 7.77
N ASN A 140 -19.67 -8.50 7.26
CA ASN A 140 -19.82 -8.14 5.85
C ASN A 140 -18.65 -8.62 4.97
N LEU A 141 -17.56 -9.12 5.57
CA LEU A 141 -16.39 -9.56 4.83
C LEU A 141 -16.68 -10.80 3.97
N VAL A 142 -16.07 -10.83 2.78
CA VAL A 142 -16.12 -11.99 1.87
C VAL A 142 -15.50 -13.21 2.57
N PRO A 143 -16.17 -14.35 2.64
CA PRO A 143 -15.66 -15.52 3.37
C PRO A 143 -14.25 -15.96 2.91
N GLY A 144 -13.95 -15.85 1.61
CA GLY A 144 -12.66 -16.24 1.05
C GLY A 144 -11.47 -15.34 1.42
N MET A 145 -11.72 -14.23 2.13
CA MET A 145 -10.68 -13.30 2.59
C MET A 145 -10.53 -13.30 4.13
N GLN A 146 -11.32 -14.11 4.81
CA GLN A 146 -11.28 -14.25 6.27
C GLN A 146 -10.40 -15.43 6.69
N ASN A 147 -9.88 -15.39 7.91
CA ASN A 147 -9.21 -16.49 8.59
C ASN A 147 -8.10 -17.14 7.73
N PRO A 148 -7.07 -16.40 7.31
CA PRO A 148 -5.98 -16.96 6.53
C PRO A 148 -5.25 -18.06 7.32
N THR A 149 -4.56 -18.96 6.61
CA THR A 149 -3.91 -20.12 7.24
C THR A 149 -2.91 -19.77 8.36
N TRP A 150 -2.31 -18.60 8.30
CA TRP A 150 -1.37 -18.10 9.30
C TRP A 150 -2.06 -17.38 10.50
N ASP A 151 -3.34 -17.00 10.36
CA ASP A 151 -4.20 -16.44 11.42
C ASP A 151 -5.59 -17.10 11.33
N PRO A 152 -5.71 -18.40 11.65
CA PRO A 152 -6.90 -19.19 11.37
C PRO A 152 -8.12 -18.79 12.22
N THR A 153 -7.91 -18.02 13.26
CA THR A 153 -8.98 -17.48 14.12
C THR A 153 -9.38 -16.05 13.73
N GLY A 154 -8.60 -15.37 12.86
CA GLY A 154 -8.82 -13.97 12.52
C GLY A 154 -8.67 -13.01 13.69
N GLU A 155 -7.94 -13.43 14.74
CA GLU A 155 -7.80 -12.62 15.96
C GLU A 155 -6.75 -11.53 15.87
N TYR A 156 -5.89 -11.54 14.81
CA TYR A 156 -4.76 -10.62 14.70
C TYR A 156 -4.78 -9.77 13.44
N SER A 157 -5.60 -10.13 12.46
CA SER A 157 -5.64 -9.45 11.19
C SER A 157 -7.03 -9.42 10.57
N LEU A 158 -7.33 -8.33 9.88
CA LEU A 158 -8.52 -8.23 9.04
C LEU A 158 -8.12 -7.66 7.67
N PRO A 159 -8.75 -8.11 6.56
CA PRO A 159 -8.35 -7.71 5.22
C PRO A 159 -8.59 -6.22 4.98
N TRP A 160 -7.61 -5.55 4.30
CA TRP A 160 -7.76 -4.18 3.85
C TRP A 160 -8.24 -4.12 2.41
N GLN A 161 -7.42 -4.56 1.48
CA GLN A 161 -7.71 -4.68 0.05
C GLN A 161 -6.99 -5.91 -0.51
N ALA A 162 -7.41 -6.36 -1.68
CA ALA A 162 -6.71 -7.41 -2.40
C ALA A 162 -6.49 -7.00 -3.86
N GLY A 163 -5.49 -7.59 -4.48
CA GLY A 163 -5.14 -7.28 -5.85
C GLY A 163 -4.48 -8.45 -6.57
N MET A 164 -4.12 -8.15 -7.80
CA MET A 164 -3.35 -9.05 -8.64
C MET A 164 -2.08 -8.36 -9.11
N THR A 165 -1.00 -9.11 -9.18
CA THR A 165 0.22 -8.70 -9.86
C THR A 165 0.24 -9.26 -11.26
N GLY A 166 0.61 -8.43 -12.21
CA GLY A 166 0.72 -8.75 -13.62
C GLY A 166 1.73 -7.84 -14.29
N ILE A 167 1.51 -7.59 -15.57
CA ILE A 167 2.33 -6.68 -16.38
C ILE A 167 1.60 -5.35 -16.54
N ALA A 168 2.25 -4.28 -16.12
CA ALA A 168 1.88 -2.92 -16.43
C ALA A 168 2.75 -2.40 -17.58
N TYR A 169 2.17 -1.72 -18.58
CA TYR A 169 2.92 -1.25 -19.72
C TYR A 169 2.35 0.03 -20.31
N ASN A 170 3.22 0.81 -20.96
CA ASN A 170 2.85 2.01 -21.69
C ASN A 170 2.75 1.66 -23.17
N ILE A 171 1.51 1.66 -23.74
CA ILE A 171 1.24 1.22 -25.11
C ILE A 171 1.94 2.11 -26.15
N ASP A 172 2.14 3.40 -25.85
CA ASP A 172 2.82 4.32 -26.76
C ASP A 172 4.32 4.00 -26.88
N VAL A 173 4.89 3.36 -25.85
CA VAL A 173 6.30 2.94 -25.83
C VAL A 173 6.47 1.52 -26.35
N THR A 174 5.57 0.61 -26.00
CA THR A 174 5.65 -0.78 -26.48
C THR A 174 5.22 -0.92 -27.93
N GLY A 175 4.36 -0.02 -28.41
CA GLY A 175 3.80 -0.07 -29.77
C GLY A 175 2.90 -1.27 -30.05
N ARG A 176 2.67 -2.12 -29.05
CA ARG A 176 1.84 -3.32 -29.10
C ARG A 176 1.29 -3.68 -27.74
N GLU A 177 0.22 -4.44 -27.71
CA GLU A 177 -0.24 -5.08 -26.49
C GLU A 177 0.73 -6.17 -26.03
N LEU A 178 0.91 -6.30 -24.72
CA LEU A 178 1.67 -7.36 -24.09
C LEU A 178 0.70 -8.44 -23.56
N LYS A 179 1.14 -9.70 -23.50
CA LYS A 179 0.30 -10.84 -23.11
C LYS A 179 0.99 -11.85 -22.22
N SER A 180 2.29 -11.89 -22.24
CA SER A 180 3.11 -12.91 -21.60
C SER A 180 4.18 -12.27 -20.73
N THR A 181 4.56 -12.92 -19.65
CA THR A 181 5.73 -12.53 -18.86
C THR A 181 7.02 -12.53 -19.71
N GLU A 182 7.07 -13.33 -20.79
CA GLU A 182 8.18 -13.31 -21.74
C GLU A 182 8.34 -11.96 -22.44
N ASP A 183 7.28 -11.16 -22.59
CA ASP A 183 7.35 -9.83 -23.18
C ASP A 183 8.28 -8.89 -22.39
N LEU A 184 8.46 -9.10 -21.08
CA LEU A 184 9.41 -8.32 -20.26
C LEU A 184 10.87 -8.59 -20.62
N PHE A 185 11.13 -9.70 -21.32
CA PHE A 185 12.46 -10.12 -21.76
C PHE A 185 12.68 -9.86 -23.27
N ASP A 186 11.72 -9.24 -23.98
CA ASP A 186 11.86 -8.86 -25.37
C ASP A 186 13.00 -7.83 -25.53
N PRO A 187 14.04 -8.12 -26.35
CA PRO A 187 15.15 -7.20 -26.59
C PRO A 187 14.75 -5.81 -27.11
N ALA A 188 13.55 -5.69 -27.71
CA ALA A 188 13.03 -4.40 -28.17
C ALA A 188 12.82 -3.40 -27.00
N PHE A 189 12.65 -3.91 -25.79
CA PHE A 189 12.46 -3.08 -24.59
C PHE A 189 13.69 -3.00 -23.70
N LYS A 190 14.87 -3.34 -24.23
CA LYS A 190 16.12 -3.32 -23.46
C LYS A 190 16.36 -1.98 -22.76
N GLY A 191 16.63 -2.03 -21.44
CA GLY A 191 16.86 -0.85 -20.61
C GLY A 191 15.62 -0.04 -20.29
N LYS A 192 14.40 -0.60 -20.55
CA LYS A 192 13.11 0.03 -20.27
C LYS A 192 12.17 -0.86 -19.49
N ILE A 193 12.68 -1.91 -18.83
CA ILE A 193 11.88 -2.82 -18.03
C ILE A 193 12.08 -2.52 -16.54
N GLY A 194 10.97 -2.34 -15.83
CA GLY A 194 10.92 -2.27 -14.38
C GLY A 194 10.57 -3.63 -13.75
N MET A 195 11.18 -3.95 -12.63
CA MET A 195 10.83 -5.12 -11.83
C MET A 195 10.52 -4.68 -10.41
N LEU A 196 9.54 -5.31 -9.76
CA LEU A 196 9.26 -5.01 -8.37
C LEU A 196 10.33 -5.61 -7.45
N THR A 197 10.67 -4.88 -6.39
CA THR A 197 11.47 -5.40 -5.27
C THR A 197 10.72 -6.46 -4.47
N GLU A 198 9.37 -6.48 -4.57
CA GLU A 198 8.57 -7.58 -4.01
C GLU A 198 8.89 -8.89 -4.76
N MET A 199 9.73 -9.68 -4.10
CA MET A 199 10.29 -10.90 -4.67
C MET A 199 9.20 -11.92 -5.05
N ARG A 200 8.14 -12.02 -4.25
CA ARG A 200 7.06 -12.99 -4.49
C ARG A 200 6.34 -12.70 -5.79
N ASP A 201 6.20 -11.43 -6.11
CA ASP A 201 5.58 -10.98 -7.35
C ASP A 201 6.53 -11.19 -8.54
N THR A 202 7.72 -10.60 -8.49
CA THR A 202 8.68 -10.67 -9.60
C THR A 202 9.11 -12.10 -9.90
N ILE A 203 9.57 -12.83 -8.88
CA ILE A 203 10.01 -14.22 -9.06
C ILE A 203 8.82 -15.14 -9.35
N GLY A 204 7.67 -14.89 -8.73
CA GLY A 204 6.45 -15.66 -8.98
C GLY A 204 6.01 -15.61 -10.45
N LEU A 205 5.97 -14.42 -11.07
CA LEU A 205 5.66 -14.29 -12.50
C LEU A 205 6.69 -15.01 -13.39
N ILE A 206 7.99 -14.88 -13.08
CA ILE A 206 9.04 -15.56 -13.84
C ILE A 206 8.94 -17.08 -13.66
N MET A 207 8.60 -17.59 -12.49
CA MET A 207 8.37 -19.02 -12.27
C MET A 207 7.22 -19.55 -13.13
N MET A 208 6.09 -18.83 -13.15
CA MET A 208 4.95 -19.19 -14.00
C MET A 208 5.34 -19.18 -15.48
N ASN A 209 6.09 -18.20 -15.94
CA ASN A 209 6.66 -18.16 -17.29
C ASN A 209 7.56 -19.37 -17.61
N LEU A 210 8.23 -19.92 -16.60
CA LEU A 210 9.01 -21.17 -16.72
C LEU A 210 8.17 -22.44 -16.51
N GLY A 211 6.85 -22.33 -16.44
CA GLY A 211 5.92 -23.44 -16.24
C GLY A 211 5.93 -24.03 -14.84
N LYS A 212 6.38 -23.26 -13.82
CA LYS A 212 6.41 -23.67 -12.42
C LYS A 212 5.35 -22.95 -11.61
N ASP A 213 4.75 -23.62 -10.65
CA ASP A 213 3.78 -23.03 -9.71
C ASP A 213 4.52 -22.43 -8.50
N PRO A 214 4.50 -21.09 -8.32
CA PRO A 214 5.17 -20.43 -7.19
C PRO A 214 4.57 -20.82 -5.82
N SER A 215 3.34 -21.34 -5.76
CA SER A 215 2.72 -21.78 -4.50
C SER A 215 3.36 -23.06 -3.94
N THR A 216 4.12 -23.79 -4.73
CA THR A 216 4.76 -25.06 -4.36
C THR A 216 6.22 -24.91 -3.90
N VAL A 217 6.73 -23.68 -3.83
CA VAL A 217 8.13 -23.42 -3.42
C VAL A 217 8.34 -23.84 -1.98
N ALA A 218 9.23 -24.80 -1.76
CA ALA A 218 9.66 -25.27 -0.46
C ALA A 218 11.10 -24.84 -0.11
N SER A 219 11.92 -24.57 -1.14
CA SER A 219 13.31 -24.17 -1.00
C SER A 219 13.73 -23.19 -2.09
N PHE A 220 14.89 -22.57 -1.94
CA PHE A 220 15.46 -21.70 -2.97
C PHE A 220 15.69 -22.45 -4.31
N ASP A 221 16.05 -23.73 -4.25
CA ASP A 221 16.33 -24.53 -5.46
C ASP A 221 15.11 -24.61 -6.39
N ASP A 222 13.90 -24.60 -5.84
CA ASP A 222 12.66 -24.61 -6.63
C ASP A 222 12.49 -23.34 -7.48
N ALA A 223 12.99 -22.22 -6.99
CA ALA A 223 12.90 -20.91 -7.64
C ALA A 223 14.20 -20.52 -8.39
N SER A 224 15.28 -21.29 -8.27
CA SER A 224 16.62 -20.94 -8.78
C SER A 224 16.61 -20.53 -10.26
N GLY A 225 15.89 -21.28 -11.12
CA GLY A 225 15.79 -20.95 -12.55
C GLY A 225 15.14 -19.58 -12.84
N ALA A 226 14.23 -19.13 -11.99
CA ALA A 226 13.65 -17.80 -12.12
C ALA A 226 14.65 -16.71 -11.70
N PHE A 227 15.42 -16.95 -10.65
CA PHE A 227 16.52 -16.07 -10.25
C PHE A 227 17.59 -15.97 -11.33
N ASP A 228 18.02 -17.11 -11.91
CA ASP A 228 19.00 -17.15 -13.00
C ASP A 228 18.52 -16.33 -14.22
N LYS A 229 17.24 -16.47 -14.60
CA LYS A 229 16.64 -15.70 -15.70
C LYS A 229 16.64 -14.20 -15.39
N LEU A 230 16.28 -13.81 -14.17
CA LEU A 230 16.27 -12.42 -13.75
C LEU A 230 17.68 -11.83 -13.67
N GLU A 231 18.65 -12.57 -13.11
CA GLU A 231 20.04 -12.15 -13.03
C GLU A 231 20.64 -11.94 -14.42
N LYS A 232 20.36 -12.88 -15.33
CA LYS A 232 20.76 -12.73 -16.73
C LYS A 232 20.14 -11.47 -17.36
N ALA A 233 18.85 -11.24 -17.20
CA ALA A 233 18.18 -10.07 -17.73
C ALA A 233 18.77 -8.75 -17.18
N LYS A 234 19.09 -8.73 -15.89
CA LYS A 234 19.78 -7.61 -15.24
C LYS A 234 21.18 -7.39 -15.82
N SER A 235 21.98 -8.45 -15.93
CA SER A 235 23.36 -8.38 -16.45
C SER A 235 23.42 -7.97 -17.91
N ASP A 236 22.43 -8.40 -18.70
CA ASP A 236 22.30 -8.02 -20.11
C ASP A 236 21.79 -6.56 -20.29
N GLY A 237 21.41 -5.89 -19.20
CA GLY A 237 20.87 -4.54 -19.22
C GLY A 237 19.42 -4.44 -19.72
N GLN A 238 18.65 -5.54 -19.68
CA GLN A 238 17.22 -5.55 -19.97
C GLN A 238 16.44 -4.79 -18.89
N VAL A 239 16.73 -5.09 -17.63
CA VAL A 239 16.11 -4.45 -16.48
C VAL A 239 16.75 -3.08 -16.23
N ARG A 240 15.93 -2.02 -16.25
CA ARG A 240 16.33 -0.65 -15.94
C ARG A 240 16.45 -0.41 -14.45
N ALA A 241 15.44 -0.84 -13.68
CA ALA A 241 15.40 -0.63 -12.24
C ALA A 241 14.56 -1.70 -11.54
N PHE A 242 14.86 -1.86 -10.24
CA PHE A 242 13.99 -2.52 -9.28
C PHE A 242 13.36 -1.43 -8.42
N THR A 243 12.04 -1.46 -8.27
CA THR A 243 11.24 -0.42 -7.62
C THR A 243 10.26 -1.05 -6.63
N GLY A 244 9.81 -0.25 -5.68
CA GLY A 244 8.60 -0.54 -4.92
C GLY A 244 7.39 0.10 -5.61
N ASN A 245 6.53 0.76 -4.84
CA ASN A 245 5.33 1.42 -5.37
C ASN A 245 5.65 2.65 -6.27
N ASP A 246 6.89 3.12 -6.27
CA ASP A 246 7.38 4.25 -7.07
C ASP A 246 7.54 3.94 -8.57
N TYR A 247 7.24 2.72 -9.05
CA TYR A 247 7.26 2.36 -10.48
C TYR A 247 6.29 3.18 -11.33
N THR A 248 5.24 3.73 -10.73
CA THR A 248 4.12 4.39 -11.40
C THR A 248 4.55 5.62 -12.21
N ASP A 249 5.44 6.44 -11.68
CA ASP A 249 5.94 7.64 -12.35
C ASP A 249 6.75 7.30 -13.62
N ASP A 250 7.61 6.27 -13.53
CA ASP A 250 8.41 5.80 -14.67
C ASP A 250 7.54 5.15 -15.77
N LEU A 251 6.47 4.47 -15.38
CA LEU A 251 5.51 3.87 -16.29
C LEU A 251 4.72 4.94 -17.07
N VAL A 252 4.16 5.93 -16.36
CA VAL A 252 3.39 7.02 -16.96
C VAL A 252 4.27 7.88 -17.89
N SER A 253 5.48 8.22 -17.47
CA SER A 253 6.41 9.01 -18.27
C SER A 253 7.02 8.27 -19.47
N GLY A 254 6.84 6.94 -19.56
CA GLY A 254 7.43 6.10 -20.62
C GLY A 254 8.92 5.80 -20.43
N ASN A 255 9.48 6.07 -19.26
CA ASN A 255 10.81 5.60 -18.88
C ASN A 255 10.84 4.07 -18.76
N PHE A 256 9.73 3.47 -18.27
CA PHE A 256 9.45 2.06 -18.45
C PHE A 256 8.55 1.86 -19.68
N ALA A 257 8.94 0.95 -20.56
CA ALA A 257 8.05 0.40 -21.57
C ALA A 257 7.04 -0.54 -20.93
N ALA A 258 7.54 -1.38 -20.00
CA ALA A 258 6.74 -2.31 -19.20
C ALA A 258 7.41 -2.58 -17.86
N CYS A 259 6.62 -3.03 -16.91
CA CYS A 259 7.10 -3.47 -15.60
C CYS A 259 6.17 -4.52 -14.99
N VAL A 260 6.67 -5.23 -13.99
CA VAL A 260 5.79 -5.93 -13.04
C VAL A 260 5.06 -4.86 -12.25
N GLY A 261 3.74 -4.98 -12.09
CA GLY A 261 2.93 -3.95 -11.44
C GLY A 261 1.65 -4.51 -10.82
N TRP A 262 0.97 -3.68 -10.03
CA TRP A 262 -0.25 -4.03 -9.31
C TRP A 262 -1.50 -3.48 -9.99
N SER A 263 -2.55 -4.31 -10.01
CA SER A 263 -3.76 -4.04 -10.78
C SER A 263 -4.45 -2.72 -10.44
N GLY A 264 -4.64 -2.43 -9.16
CA GLY A 264 -5.37 -1.22 -8.73
C GLY A 264 -4.63 0.06 -9.05
N ASP A 265 -3.30 0.11 -8.84
CA ASP A 265 -2.49 1.28 -9.19
C ASP A 265 -2.65 1.62 -10.68
N VAL A 266 -2.52 0.61 -11.53
CA VAL A 266 -2.60 0.82 -12.98
C VAL A 266 -4.00 1.28 -13.40
N LEU A 267 -5.06 0.69 -12.82
CA LEU A 267 -6.44 1.09 -13.09
C LEU A 267 -6.73 2.53 -12.62
N GLN A 268 -6.12 2.97 -11.51
CA GLN A 268 -6.19 4.36 -11.09
C GLN A 268 -5.46 5.28 -12.07
N LEU A 269 -4.24 4.92 -12.48
CA LEU A 269 -3.43 5.70 -13.42
C LEU A 269 -4.12 5.87 -14.78
N GLN A 270 -4.88 4.88 -15.24
CA GLN A 270 -5.58 4.93 -16.52
C GLN A 270 -6.61 6.08 -16.61
N LYS A 271 -7.10 6.59 -15.50
CA LYS A 271 -8.03 7.73 -15.48
C LYS A 271 -7.42 8.98 -16.13
N ASP A 272 -6.14 9.24 -15.84
CA ASP A 272 -5.41 10.42 -16.31
C ASP A 272 -4.33 10.09 -17.35
N SER A 273 -3.98 8.81 -17.47
CA SER A 273 -2.92 8.30 -18.35
C SER A 273 -3.42 7.12 -19.17
N PRO A 274 -4.28 7.37 -20.18
CA PRO A 274 -4.95 6.31 -20.93
C PRO A 274 -4.01 5.44 -21.78
N GLN A 275 -2.74 5.82 -21.94
CA GLN A 275 -1.71 5.01 -22.57
C GLN A 275 -1.20 3.87 -21.69
N VAL A 276 -1.40 3.94 -20.37
CA VAL A 276 -1.00 2.88 -19.42
C VAL A 276 -2.00 1.72 -19.51
N ARG A 277 -1.51 0.50 -19.48
CA ARG A 277 -2.28 -0.74 -19.58
C ARG A 277 -1.86 -1.73 -18.51
N PHE A 278 -2.78 -2.61 -18.16
CA PHE A 278 -2.52 -3.76 -17.29
C PHE A 278 -3.01 -5.04 -17.94
N VAL A 279 -2.25 -6.10 -17.79
CA VAL A 279 -2.63 -7.45 -18.23
C VAL A 279 -2.16 -8.49 -17.22
N ILE A 280 -3.01 -9.47 -16.97
CA ILE A 280 -2.58 -10.72 -16.34
C ILE A 280 -1.96 -11.56 -17.44
N PRO A 281 -0.68 -11.97 -17.32
CA PRO A 281 -0.02 -12.79 -18.32
C PRO A 281 -0.77 -14.09 -18.63
N GLU A 282 -0.61 -14.63 -19.83
CA GLU A 282 -1.21 -15.91 -20.24
C GLU A 282 -0.76 -17.06 -19.32
N GLU A 283 0.43 -16.98 -18.74
CA GLU A 283 0.98 -17.94 -17.78
C GLU A 283 0.35 -17.82 -16.38
N GLY A 284 -0.35 -16.72 -16.10
CA GLY A 284 -0.97 -16.42 -14.82
C GLY A 284 -0.40 -15.16 -14.14
N GLY A 285 -1.01 -14.78 -13.03
CA GLY A 285 -0.60 -13.69 -12.16
C GLY A 285 -0.64 -14.11 -10.69
N THR A 286 0.06 -13.39 -9.82
CA THR A 286 -0.04 -13.60 -8.38
C THR A 286 -1.24 -12.84 -7.83
N ARG A 287 -1.91 -13.44 -6.85
CA ARG A 287 -2.99 -12.82 -6.08
C ARG A 287 -2.53 -12.62 -4.64
N TRP A 288 -2.78 -11.45 -4.11
CA TRP A 288 -2.38 -11.06 -2.77
C TRP A 288 -3.48 -10.27 -2.06
N ALA A 289 -3.32 -10.12 -0.75
CA ALA A 289 -4.15 -9.24 0.08
C ALA A 289 -3.27 -8.53 1.09
N ASP A 290 -3.57 -7.25 1.31
CA ASP A 290 -3.06 -6.49 2.43
C ASP A 290 -4.06 -6.56 3.57
N VAL A 291 -3.54 -6.55 4.79
CA VAL A 291 -4.36 -6.71 5.99
C VAL A 291 -4.05 -5.60 6.99
N MET A 292 -5.07 -5.15 7.68
CA MET A 292 -4.90 -4.27 8.83
C MET A 292 -4.50 -5.10 10.04
N VAL A 293 -3.42 -4.71 10.69
CA VAL A 293 -2.94 -5.30 11.93
C VAL A 293 -2.60 -4.21 12.95
N ILE A 294 -2.69 -4.54 14.23
CA ILE A 294 -2.33 -3.64 15.33
C ILE A 294 -0.95 -4.05 15.85
N PRO A 295 0.08 -3.20 15.72
CA PRO A 295 1.42 -3.48 16.22
C PRO A 295 1.44 -3.62 17.75
N LYS A 296 2.35 -4.45 18.26
CA LYS A 296 2.56 -4.66 19.69
C LYS A 296 2.85 -3.35 20.43
N GLY A 297 2.09 -3.08 21.50
CA GLY A 297 2.22 -1.88 22.32
C GLY A 297 1.49 -0.65 21.78
N ALA A 298 0.69 -0.77 20.72
CA ALA A 298 -0.23 0.29 20.27
C ALA A 298 -1.17 0.70 21.40
N LYS A 299 -1.48 1.98 21.49
CA LYS A 299 -2.25 2.54 22.61
C LYS A 299 -3.73 2.71 22.28
N ASN A 300 -4.06 2.94 21.02
CA ASN A 300 -5.41 3.33 20.60
C ASN A 300 -6.13 2.14 19.92
N THR A 301 -6.05 0.95 20.53
CA THR A 301 -6.63 -0.29 19.97
C THR A 301 -8.14 -0.23 19.80
N ASP A 302 -8.84 0.53 20.64
CA ASP A 302 -10.28 0.75 20.52
C ASP A 302 -10.62 1.65 19.32
N ALA A 303 -9.85 2.71 19.10
CA ALA A 303 -10.00 3.55 17.91
C ALA A 303 -9.65 2.77 16.63
N ALA A 304 -8.67 1.87 16.72
CA ALA A 304 -8.33 0.97 15.61
C ALA A 304 -9.50 0.02 15.26
N ALA A 305 -10.15 -0.56 16.28
CA ALA A 305 -11.33 -1.39 16.06
C ALA A 305 -12.50 -0.58 15.45
N GLU A 306 -12.72 0.65 15.91
CA GLU A 306 -13.74 1.55 15.36
C GLU A 306 -13.47 1.88 13.88
N TRP A 307 -12.21 2.14 13.51
CA TRP A 307 -11.83 2.32 12.11
C TRP A 307 -12.12 1.08 11.27
N MET A 308 -11.70 -0.10 11.74
CA MET A 308 -11.95 -1.35 11.02
C MET A 308 -13.46 -1.60 10.87
N ASN A 309 -14.25 -1.33 11.91
CA ASN A 309 -15.69 -1.42 11.84
C ASN A 309 -16.29 -0.44 10.83
N PHE A 310 -15.81 0.80 10.81
CA PHE A 310 -16.28 1.84 9.91
C PHE A 310 -16.04 1.49 8.43
N VAL A 311 -14.82 1.07 8.07
CA VAL A 311 -14.48 0.77 6.67
C VAL A 311 -15.14 -0.49 6.14
N TYR A 312 -15.66 -1.36 7.01
CA TYR A 312 -16.43 -2.55 6.63
C TYR A 312 -17.94 -2.32 6.53
N ASP A 313 -18.42 -1.09 6.77
CA ASP A 313 -19.75 -0.70 6.34
C ASP A 313 -19.81 -0.69 4.81
N PRO A 314 -20.79 -1.36 4.16
CA PRO A 314 -20.81 -1.47 2.70
C PRO A 314 -20.84 -0.13 1.96
N ALA A 315 -21.46 0.91 2.53
CA ALA A 315 -21.49 2.22 1.90
C ALA A 315 -20.12 2.91 1.95
N GLN A 316 -19.38 2.75 3.06
CA GLN A 316 -18.01 3.28 3.18
C GLN A 316 -17.05 2.51 2.26
N ALA A 317 -17.15 1.18 2.27
CA ALA A 317 -16.34 0.32 1.40
C ALA A 317 -16.57 0.60 -0.09
N ALA A 318 -17.80 0.87 -0.51
CA ALA A 318 -18.13 1.17 -1.91
C ALA A 318 -17.41 2.43 -2.41
N GLN A 319 -17.43 3.52 -1.63
CA GLN A 319 -16.74 4.76 -2.02
C GLN A 319 -15.23 4.56 -2.08
N LEU A 320 -14.64 3.91 -1.07
CA LEU A 320 -13.23 3.59 -1.02
C LEU A 320 -12.80 2.75 -2.25
N SER A 321 -13.54 1.67 -2.54
CA SER A 321 -13.21 0.76 -3.65
C SER A 321 -13.35 1.42 -5.02
N ALA A 322 -14.34 2.31 -5.19
CA ALA A 322 -14.51 3.09 -6.42
C ALA A 322 -13.31 4.00 -6.73
N TYR A 323 -12.58 4.42 -5.70
CA TYR A 323 -11.37 5.21 -5.86
C TYR A 323 -10.14 4.35 -6.07
N VAL A 324 -9.86 3.42 -5.12
CA VAL A 324 -8.60 2.66 -5.10
C VAL A 324 -8.52 1.57 -6.18
N GLN A 325 -9.65 1.17 -6.78
CA GLN A 325 -9.71 0.20 -7.89
C GLN A 325 -9.12 -1.19 -7.55
N TYR A 326 -9.01 -1.50 -6.27
CA TYR A 326 -8.62 -2.80 -5.77
C TYR A 326 -9.84 -3.64 -5.38
N LEU A 327 -9.64 -4.94 -5.15
CA LEU A 327 -10.72 -5.83 -4.74
C LEU A 327 -11.10 -5.55 -3.29
N SER A 328 -12.35 -5.12 -3.10
CA SER A 328 -12.90 -4.90 -1.76
C SER A 328 -13.02 -6.20 -0.98
N PRO A 329 -12.65 -6.21 0.31
CA PRO A 329 -12.95 -7.34 1.17
C PRO A 329 -14.42 -7.40 1.60
N VAL A 330 -15.23 -6.38 1.31
CA VAL A 330 -16.63 -6.27 1.73
C VAL A 330 -17.56 -6.81 0.65
N SER A 331 -18.46 -7.70 1.03
CA SER A 331 -19.43 -8.31 0.13
C SER A 331 -20.38 -7.29 -0.49
N GLY A 332 -20.70 -7.46 -1.79
CA GLY A 332 -21.67 -6.62 -2.49
C GLY A 332 -21.17 -5.25 -2.92
N VAL A 333 -19.88 -4.98 -2.81
CA VAL A 333 -19.23 -3.71 -3.18
C VAL A 333 -18.59 -3.74 -4.57
N GLN A 334 -18.52 -4.90 -5.22
CA GLN A 334 -17.89 -5.09 -6.53
C GLN A 334 -18.85 -4.75 -7.67
#